data_ecc565b339539ad980fb4eaa0d4ace66
#
_entry.id   ecc565b339539ad980fb4eaa0d4ace66
#
_cell.length_a   1.000
_cell.length_b   1.000
_cell.length_c   1.000
_cell.angle_alpha   90.00
_cell.angle_beta   90.00
_cell.angle_gamma   90.00
#
_symmetry.space_group_name_H-M   'P 1'
#
loop_
_entity.id
_entity.type
_entity.pdbx_description
1 polymer ?
#
loop_
_entity_poly.entity_id
_entity_poly.type
_entity_poly.pdbx_seq_one_letter_code
_entity_poly.pdbx_strand_id
1 'polypeptide(L)'
;MKRLGFRSRLFLILALFAFVPSIVLTMAWGGSMALLLPLMSSTAAWDSVAASGSKALAVARRAPHTAAEERSLAAHEQRLENSVTNARRFSLLTRTLAPPVFVSVVLGFILLSFGTSRVAGHLSRQFSRPLHELVGWTESIRLGAALPQASEARGAPEFGVLRSGMRQMASALETGRKAAIEAERLAAFRESARQVAHELKNPLTPIRFAVERLVRSKQEMPPELFESVEVLASESKRLESMARSFAQFGRLPDSPPSDVDVGDLVRAAARAAVLPELPFTIEVEDGLPMLHAQHDALSRAVTNVLLNAVEACEGRGAISARVWLAQEMSPAAIVIAVRDTGIGIAPERLASIWEPYTTDKTGGTGLGLAIVKQTVLANGGRVEADSALGYGCEIRLILPVPVHPQREA
;
A
#
# COMPACT_ATOMS: atom_id res chain seq x y z
N MET A 1 -1.91 29.52 -23.42
CA MET A 1 -2.69 29.87 -22.23
C MET A 1 -2.43 28.85 -21.13
N LYS A 2 -1.72 29.22 -20.07
CA LYS A 2 -1.48 28.32 -18.91
C LYS A 2 -2.84 27.97 -18.29
N ARG A 3 -3.20 26.69 -18.29
CA ARG A 3 -4.44 26.25 -17.64
C ARG A 3 -4.32 26.55 -16.15
N LEU A 4 -5.20 27.41 -15.66
CA LEU A 4 -5.31 27.70 -14.22
C LEU A 4 -5.42 26.38 -13.45
N GLY A 5 -4.60 26.20 -12.40
CA GLY A 5 -4.66 25.02 -11.57
C GLY A 5 -6.03 24.88 -10.88
N PHE A 6 -6.38 23.66 -10.45
CA PHE A 6 -7.67 23.34 -9.81
C PHE A 6 -8.01 24.33 -8.66
N ARG A 7 -7.03 24.66 -7.83
CA ARG A 7 -7.18 25.64 -6.73
C ARG A 7 -7.65 27.02 -7.21
N SER A 8 -7.00 27.53 -8.28
CA SER A 8 -7.33 28.85 -8.82
C SER A 8 -8.71 28.85 -9.47
N ARG A 9 -9.11 27.75 -10.13
CA ARG A 9 -10.45 27.60 -10.71
C ARG A 9 -11.52 27.53 -9.63
N LEU A 10 -11.34 26.72 -8.59
CA LEU A 10 -12.27 26.59 -7.48
C LEU A 10 -12.44 27.91 -6.74
N PHE A 11 -11.32 28.59 -6.43
CA PHE A 11 -11.36 29.92 -5.81
C PHE A 11 -12.10 30.91 -6.68
N LEU A 12 -11.84 30.95 -8.00
CA LEU A 12 -12.46 31.88 -8.95
C LEU A 12 -13.96 31.64 -9.09
N ILE A 13 -14.39 30.36 -9.13
CA ILE A 13 -15.83 30.02 -9.15
C ILE A 13 -16.51 30.46 -7.85
N LEU A 14 -15.93 30.14 -6.69
CA LEU A 14 -16.51 30.54 -5.40
C LEU A 14 -16.52 32.06 -5.21
N ALA A 15 -15.46 32.73 -5.65
CA ALA A 15 -15.40 34.20 -5.63
C ALA A 15 -16.46 34.82 -6.58
N LEU A 16 -16.59 34.28 -7.79
CA LEU A 16 -17.60 34.75 -8.76
C LEU A 16 -19.02 34.62 -8.18
N PHE A 17 -19.35 33.47 -7.58
CA PHE A 17 -20.65 33.25 -6.93
C PHE A 17 -20.90 34.17 -5.73
N ALA A 18 -19.85 34.62 -5.03
CA ALA A 18 -19.97 35.54 -3.92
C ALA A 18 -20.10 37.01 -4.37
N PHE A 19 -19.27 37.43 -5.34
CA PHE A 19 -19.17 38.85 -5.76
C PHE A 19 -20.23 39.26 -6.77
N VAL A 20 -20.55 38.41 -7.77
CA VAL A 20 -21.46 38.80 -8.85
C VAL A 20 -22.86 39.13 -8.33
N PRO A 21 -23.54 38.31 -7.51
CA PRO A 21 -24.84 38.64 -6.95
C PRO A 21 -24.79 39.90 -6.08
N SER A 22 -23.73 40.08 -5.29
CA SER A 22 -23.56 41.27 -4.44
C SER A 22 -23.43 42.54 -5.25
N ILE A 23 -22.66 42.54 -6.33
CA ILE A 23 -22.50 43.71 -7.23
C ILE A 23 -23.80 43.99 -7.94
N VAL A 24 -24.47 42.98 -8.51
CA VAL A 24 -25.73 43.13 -9.23
C VAL A 24 -26.81 43.71 -8.31
N LEU A 25 -26.94 43.20 -7.09
CA LEU A 25 -27.92 43.66 -6.12
C LEU A 25 -27.64 45.11 -5.66
N THR A 26 -26.36 45.43 -5.42
CA THR A 26 -25.96 46.81 -5.04
C THR A 26 -26.21 47.79 -6.17
N MET A 27 -25.90 47.43 -7.43
CA MET A 27 -26.21 48.29 -8.60
C MET A 27 -27.69 48.44 -8.83
N ALA A 28 -28.47 47.35 -8.76
CA ALA A 28 -29.93 47.41 -8.93
C ALA A 28 -30.58 48.27 -7.86
N TRP A 29 -30.19 48.10 -6.59
CA TRP A 29 -30.72 48.87 -5.48
C TRP A 29 -30.27 50.34 -5.53
N GLY A 30 -28.96 50.59 -5.82
CA GLY A 30 -28.43 51.95 -5.99
C GLY A 30 -29.09 52.70 -7.16
N GLY A 31 -29.28 52.00 -8.29
CA GLY A 31 -30.01 52.57 -9.45
C GLY A 31 -31.46 52.89 -9.14
N SER A 32 -32.17 52.01 -8.46
CA SER A 32 -33.56 52.26 -8.01
C SER A 32 -33.63 53.44 -7.05
N MET A 33 -32.69 53.52 -6.11
CA MET A 33 -32.64 54.63 -5.14
C MET A 33 -32.32 55.97 -5.81
N ALA A 34 -31.38 55.95 -6.77
CA ALA A 34 -31.06 57.19 -7.55
C ALA A 34 -32.23 57.72 -8.36
N LEU A 35 -33.09 56.85 -8.86
CA LEU A 35 -34.30 57.21 -9.61
C LEU A 35 -35.45 57.69 -8.69
N LEU A 36 -35.64 57.02 -7.55
CA LEU A 36 -36.77 57.28 -6.67
C LEU A 36 -36.54 58.46 -5.69
N LEU A 37 -35.30 58.64 -5.22
CA LEU A 37 -34.98 59.66 -4.22
C LEU A 37 -35.30 61.08 -4.67
N PRO A 38 -35.03 61.54 -5.91
CA PRO A 38 -35.38 62.86 -6.39
C PRO A 38 -36.89 63.03 -6.46
N LEU A 39 -37.65 62.01 -6.89
CA LEU A 39 -39.11 62.05 -6.99
C LEU A 39 -39.75 62.14 -5.61
N MET A 40 -39.24 61.44 -4.64
CA MET A 40 -39.75 61.39 -3.27
C MET A 40 -39.34 62.61 -2.43
N SER A 41 -38.22 63.27 -2.74
CA SER A 41 -37.67 64.41 -2.00
C SER A 41 -38.07 65.74 -2.60
N SER A 42 -38.73 65.80 -3.78
CA SER A 42 -39.14 67.04 -4.44
C SER A 42 -40.36 67.67 -3.74
N THR A 43 -40.14 68.77 -3.09
CA THR A 43 -41.23 69.57 -2.47
C THR A 43 -41.88 70.55 -3.45
N ALA A 44 -41.25 70.82 -4.59
CA ALA A 44 -41.68 71.84 -5.55
C ALA A 44 -43.08 71.58 -6.09
N ALA A 45 -43.47 70.34 -6.36
CA ALA A 45 -44.77 69.94 -6.82
C ALA A 45 -45.86 70.27 -5.74
N TRP A 46 -45.53 69.88 -4.50
CA TRP A 46 -46.45 70.17 -3.37
C TRP A 46 -46.54 71.63 -3.02
N ASP A 47 -45.46 72.39 -3.12
CA ASP A 47 -45.43 73.82 -2.91
C ASP A 47 -46.26 74.56 -4.00
N SER A 48 -46.20 74.04 -5.25
CA SER A 48 -47.05 74.60 -6.33
C SER A 48 -48.53 74.28 -6.12
N VAL A 49 -48.90 73.11 -5.68
CA VAL A 49 -50.24 72.68 -5.33
C VAL A 49 -50.78 73.54 -4.15
N ALA A 50 -49.91 73.69 -3.12
CA ALA A 50 -50.25 74.54 -1.96
C ALA A 50 -50.53 76.01 -2.39
N ALA A 51 -49.67 76.61 -3.21
CA ALA A 51 -49.81 77.94 -3.71
C ALA A 51 -51.06 78.14 -4.62
N SER A 52 -51.35 77.17 -5.47
CA SER A 52 -52.52 77.13 -6.33
C SER A 52 -53.79 76.93 -5.52
N GLY A 53 -53.79 75.98 -4.58
CA GLY A 53 -54.95 75.73 -3.71
C GLY A 53 -55.29 76.92 -2.79
N SER A 54 -54.26 77.53 -2.19
CA SER A 54 -54.48 78.73 -1.36
C SER A 54 -55.02 79.93 -2.14
N LYS A 55 -54.55 80.13 -3.40
CA LYS A 55 -55.14 81.18 -4.27
C LYS A 55 -56.58 80.86 -4.63
N ALA A 56 -56.92 79.63 -4.96
CA ALA A 56 -58.28 79.23 -5.28
C ALA A 56 -59.24 79.43 -4.08
N LEU A 57 -58.79 79.06 -2.87
CA LEU A 57 -59.53 79.27 -1.64
C LEU A 57 -59.70 80.73 -1.31
N ALA A 58 -58.67 81.58 -1.57
CA ALA A 58 -58.74 83.02 -1.36
C ALA A 58 -59.75 83.72 -2.33
N VAL A 59 -59.86 83.24 -3.56
CA VAL A 59 -60.81 83.66 -4.53
C VAL A 59 -62.22 83.19 -4.12
N ALA A 60 -62.40 81.99 -3.73
CA ALA A 60 -63.66 81.41 -3.27
C ALA A 60 -64.22 82.17 -2.05
N ARG A 61 -63.40 82.60 -1.10
CA ARG A 61 -63.76 83.35 0.09
C ARG A 61 -64.30 84.80 -0.22
N ARG A 62 -64.11 85.35 -1.45
CA ARG A 62 -64.61 86.67 -1.84
C ARG A 62 -66.05 86.65 -2.29
N ALA A 63 -66.62 85.50 -2.52
CA ALA A 63 -68.02 85.37 -2.89
C ALA A 63 -68.90 85.24 -1.63
N PRO A 64 -70.19 85.66 -1.65
CA PRO A 64 -71.11 85.49 -0.52
C PRO A 64 -71.40 84.01 -0.33
N HIS A 65 -71.29 83.52 0.91
CA HIS A 65 -71.37 82.07 1.27
C HIS A 65 -72.45 81.83 2.31
N THR A 66 -73.02 80.65 2.27
CA THR A 66 -73.85 80.12 3.35
C THR A 66 -72.91 79.55 4.49
N ALA A 67 -73.41 79.48 5.71
CA ALA A 67 -72.64 78.94 6.85
C ALA A 67 -72.19 77.48 6.67
N ALA A 68 -72.82 76.73 5.75
CA ALA A 68 -72.42 75.37 5.39
C ALA A 68 -71.20 75.33 4.42
N GLU A 69 -71.20 76.28 3.45
CA GLU A 69 -70.11 76.46 2.50
C GLU A 69 -68.82 76.96 3.17
N GLU A 70 -68.96 77.86 4.16
CA GLU A 70 -67.85 78.40 4.92
C GLU A 70 -67.18 77.32 5.75
N ARG A 71 -67.91 76.37 6.36
CA ARG A 71 -67.37 75.17 7.03
C ARG A 71 -66.67 74.24 6.03
N SER A 72 -67.22 74.04 4.84
CA SER A 72 -66.62 73.26 3.78
C SER A 72 -65.29 73.83 3.30
N LEU A 73 -65.20 75.15 3.09
CA LEU A 73 -63.98 75.87 2.73
C LEU A 73 -62.93 75.79 3.80
N ALA A 74 -63.26 75.94 5.08
CA ALA A 74 -62.37 75.82 6.20
C ALA A 74 -61.86 74.38 6.32
N ALA A 75 -62.70 73.36 6.13
CA ALA A 75 -62.33 71.97 6.13
C ALA A 75 -61.37 71.60 4.97
N HIS A 76 -61.58 72.26 3.80
CA HIS A 76 -60.72 72.07 2.64
C HIS A 76 -59.30 72.67 2.84
N GLU A 77 -59.29 73.91 3.39
CA GLU A 77 -58.03 74.58 3.77
C GLU A 77 -57.21 73.73 4.75
N GLN A 78 -57.82 73.20 5.78
CA GLN A 78 -57.17 72.39 6.79
C GLN A 78 -56.66 71.06 6.23
N ARG A 79 -57.41 70.45 5.26
CA ARG A 79 -56.94 69.23 4.56
C ARG A 79 -55.73 69.53 3.68
N LEU A 80 -55.74 70.67 2.95
CA LEU A 80 -54.65 71.13 2.12
C LEU A 80 -53.38 71.33 2.96
N GLU A 81 -53.52 72.08 4.05
CA GLU A 81 -52.43 72.40 4.98
C GLU A 81 -51.84 71.14 5.62
N ASN A 82 -52.70 70.21 6.05
CA ASN A 82 -52.27 68.89 6.57
C ASN A 82 -51.52 68.06 5.50
N SER A 83 -52.02 68.07 4.25
CA SER A 83 -51.38 67.30 3.16
C SER A 83 -50.00 67.85 2.82
N VAL A 84 -49.85 69.17 2.76
CA VAL A 84 -48.55 69.82 2.51
C VAL A 84 -47.58 69.61 3.66
N THR A 85 -48.07 69.71 4.89
CA THR A 85 -47.24 69.46 6.09
C THR A 85 -46.75 68.02 6.15
N ASN A 86 -47.63 67.09 5.84
CA ASN A 86 -47.26 65.68 5.77
C ASN A 86 -46.24 65.38 4.65
N ALA A 87 -46.46 66.02 3.46
CA ALA A 87 -45.48 65.85 2.34
C ALA A 87 -44.11 66.43 2.69
N ARG A 88 -44.06 67.58 3.36
CA ARG A 88 -42.80 68.19 3.85
C ARG A 88 -42.12 67.33 4.92
N ARG A 89 -42.89 66.81 5.87
CA ARG A 89 -42.32 65.86 6.87
C ARG A 89 -41.77 64.63 6.20
N PHE A 90 -42.48 64.03 5.25
CA PHE A 90 -42.04 62.87 4.51
C PHE A 90 -40.77 63.15 3.71
N SER A 91 -40.68 64.29 3.00
CA SER A 91 -39.49 64.69 2.25
C SER A 91 -38.29 64.93 3.15
N LEU A 92 -38.46 65.50 4.34
CA LEU A 92 -37.38 65.67 5.32
C LEU A 92 -36.89 64.31 5.85
N LEU A 93 -37.81 63.40 6.21
CA LEU A 93 -37.43 62.03 6.67
C LEU A 93 -36.68 61.27 5.59
N THR A 94 -37.14 61.31 4.34
CA THR A 94 -36.47 60.65 3.23
C THR A 94 -35.08 61.23 3.01
N ARG A 95 -34.93 62.57 3.05
CA ARG A 95 -33.65 63.21 2.84
C ARG A 95 -32.62 62.96 3.96
N THR A 96 -33.06 62.77 5.19
CA THR A 96 -32.18 62.49 6.35
C THR A 96 -31.89 61.06 6.53
N LEU A 97 -32.85 60.10 6.30
CA LEU A 97 -32.72 58.72 6.57
C LEU A 97 -32.22 57.91 5.35
N ALA A 98 -32.50 58.33 4.11
CA ALA A 98 -32.07 57.55 2.94
C ALA A 98 -30.55 57.40 2.79
N PRO A 99 -29.70 58.43 3.00
CA PRO A 99 -28.25 58.27 2.89
C PRO A 99 -27.67 57.28 3.91
N PRO A 100 -27.97 57.34 5.23
CA PRO A 100 -27.42 56.38 6.18
C PRO A 100 -27.92 54.94 5.95
N VAL A 101 -29.16 54.76 5.51
CA VAL A 101 -29.67 53.42 5.12
C VAL A 101 -28.92 52.89 3.92
N PHE A 102 -28.70 53.72 2.88
CA PHE A 102 -27.89 53.32 1.71
C PHE A 102 -26.48 52.90 2.10
N VAL A 103 -25.79 53.69 2.91
CA VAL A 103 -24.44 53.39 3.38
C VAL A 103 -24.41 52.08 4.18
N SER A 104 -25.41 51.83 5.06
CA SER A 104 -25.50 50.63 5.86
C SER A 104 -25.69 49.38 5.00
N VAL A 105 -26.50 49.46 3.95
CA VAL A 105 -26.71 48.34 3.01
C VAL A 105 -25.44 48.06 2.21
N VAL A 106 -24.78 49.09 1.66
CA VAL A 106 -23.51 48.93 0.94
C VAL A 106 -22.44 48.31 1.84
N LEU A 107 -22.32 48.77 3.08
CA LEU A 107 -21.39 48.24 4.06
C LEU A 107 -21.70 46.77 4.38
N GLY A 108 -22.98 46.43 4.54
CA GLY A 108 -23.42 45.03 4.74
C GLY A 108 -23.03 44.11 3.59
N PHE A 109 -23.18 44.55 2.34
CA PHE A 109 -22.73 43.79 1.16
C PHE A 109 -21.20 43.62 1.10
N ILE A 110 -20.45 44.69 1.44
CA ILE A 110 -18.99 44.60 1.49
C ILE A 110 -18.55 43.55 2.54
N LEU A 111 -19.14 43.60 3.74
CA LEU A 111 -18.83 42.63 4.82
C LEU A 111 -19.22 41.20 4.42
N LEU A 112 -20.37 41.01 3.81
CA LEU A 112 -20.83 39.71 3.32
C LEU A 112 -19.89 39.15 2.24
N SER A 113 -19.49 39.97 1.27
CA SER A 113 -18.55 39.62 0.20
C SER A 113 -17.17 39.25 0.77
N PHE A 114 -16.68 39.99 1.75
CA PHE A 114 -15.43 39.70 2.42
C PHE A 114 -15.51 38.38 3.19
N GLY A 115 -16.59 38.15 3.94
CA GLY A 115 -16.82 36.89 4.68
C GLY A 115 -16.86 35.67 3.76
N THR A 116 -17.66 35.76 2.67
CA THR A 116 -17.76 34.65 1.70
C THR A 116 -16.45 34.37 0.98
N SER A 117 -15.69 35.39 0.60
CA SER A 117 -14.35 35.24 0.01
C SER A 117 -13.36 34.56 0.97
N ARG A 118 -13.42 34.93 2.25
CA ARG A 118 -12.56 34.31 3.27
C ARG A 118 -12.88 32.81 3.51
N VAL A 119 -14.18 32.48 3.57
CA VAL A 119 -14.65 31.09 3.68
C VAL A 119 -14.27 30.29 2.43
N ALA A 120 -14.50 30.81 1.25
CA ALA A 120 -14.11 30.18 -0.02
C ALA A 120 -12.62 29.92 -0.09
N GLY A 121 -11.79 30.87 0.32
CA GLY A 121 -10.34 30.71 0.38
C GLY A 121 -9.90 29.64 1.40
N HIS A 122 -10.60 29.52 2.52
CA HIS A 122 -10.34 28.50 3.54
C HIS A 122 -10.70 27.09 3.02
N LEU A 123 -11.91 26.91 2.49
CA LEU A 123 -12.34 25.65 1.88
C LEU A 123 -11.41 25.20 0.73
N SER A 124 -11.08 26.12 -0.17
CA SER A 124 -10.16 25.83 -1.26
C SER A 124 -8.82 25.30 -0.77
N ARG A 125 -8.29 25.83 0.34
CA ARG A 125 -7.04 25.34 0.94
C ARG A 125 -7.20 23.97 1.61
N GLN A 126 -8.33 23.72 2.28
CA GLN A 126 -8.60 22.44 2.96
C GLN A 126 -8.75 21.27 1.98
N PHE A 127 -9.32 21.48 0.81
CA PHE A 127 -9.56 20.41 -0.16
C PHE A 127 -8.49 20.31 -1.26
N SER A 128 -8.03 21.44 -1.80
CA SER A 128 -7.12 21.41 -2.95
C SER A 128 -5.71 20.92 -2.62
N ARG A 129 -5.20 21.22 -1.42
CA ARG A 129 -3.85 20.77 -1.01
C ARG A 129 -3.77 19.26 -0.82
N PRO A 130 -4.63 18.62 0.02
CA PRO A 130 -4.62 17.17 0.17
C PRO A 130 -4.88 16.42 -1.14
N LEU A 131 -5.79 16.93 -1.98
CA LEU A 131 -6.07 16.30 -3.27
C LEU A 131 -4.85 16.34 -4.20
N HIS A 132 -4.13 17.45 -4.26
CA HIS A 132 -2.92 17.56 -5.08
C HIS A 132 -1.79 16.67 -4.58
N GLU A 133 -1.66 16.53 -3.27
CA GLU A 133 -0.73 15.59 -2.62
C GLU A 133 -1.04 14.15 -3.02
N LEU A 134 -2.31 13.73 -2.93
CA LEU A 134 -2.74 12.39 -3.32
C LEU A 134 -2.53 12.09 -4.81
N VAL A 135 -2.77 13.08 -5.69
CA VAL A 135 -2.43 12.97 -7.12
C VAL A 135 -0.92 12.77 -7.31
N GLY A 136 -0.08 13.48 -6.56
CA GLY A 136 1.36 13.26 -6.57
C GLY A 136 1.76 11.86 -6.09
N TRP A 137 1.06 11.31 -5.09
CA TRP A 137 1.29 9.96 -4.59
C TRP A 137 0.96 8.88 -5.62
N THR A 138 -0.12 9.04 -6.41
CA THR A 138 -0.44 8.08 -7.48
C THR A 138 0.68 8.01 -8.51
N GLU A 139 1.29 9.14 -8.84
CA GLU A 139 2.43 9.18 -9.76
C GLU A 139 3.70 8.55 -9.13
N SER A 140 3.96 8.80 -7.85
CA SER A 140 5.06 8.15 -7.12
C SER A 140 4.88 6.62 -7.09
N ILE A 141 3.67 6.13 -6.83
CA ILE A 141 3.35 4.69 -6.85
C ILE A 141 3.58 4.12 -8.26
N ARG A 142 3.13 4.81 -9.30
CA ARG A 142 3.34 4.40 -10.70
C ARG A 142 4.82 4.26 -11.05
N LEU A 143 5.66 5.16 -10.55
CA LEU A 143 7.11 5.15 -10.78
C LEU A 143 7.88 4.21 -9.82
N GLY A 144 7.20 3.58 -8.86
CA GLY A 144 7.85 2.76 -7.85
C GLY A 144 8.69 3.55 -6.85
N ALA A 145 8.43 4.86 -6.72
CA ALA A 145 9.13 5.72 -5.78
C ALA A 145 8.52 5.62 -4.36
N ALA A 146 9.36 5.74 -3.35
CA ALA A 146 8.91 5.72 -1.95
C ALA A 146 7.97 6.89 -1.66
N LEU A 147 6.86 6.61 -0.98
CA LEU A 147 5.93 7.65 -0.53
C LEU A 147 6.54 8.43 0.65
N PRO A 148 6.28 9.75 0.74
CA PRO A 148 6.76 10.56 1.86
C PRO A 148 6.28 10.01 3.20
N GLN A 149 7.19 9.96 4.17
CA GLN A 149 6.84 9.64 5.54
C GLN A 149 5.99 10.78 6.12
N ALA A 150 4.91 10.40 6.82
CA ALA A 150 3.95 11.22 7.57
C ALA A 150 4.03 12.74 7.32
N SER A 151 3.30 13.23 6.33
CA SER A 151 2.85 14.61 6.34
C SER A 151 1.82 14.76 7.47
N GLU A 152 1.99 15.79 8.33
CA GLU A 152 1.01 16.14 9.38
C GLU A 152 -0.41 16.05 8.85
N ALA A 153 -1.32 15.55 9.68
CA ALA A 153 -2.73 15.34 9.33
C ALA A 153 -3.42 16.68 8.98
N ARG A 154 -3.20 17.18 7.76
CA ARG A 154 -3.84 18.38 7.22
C ARG A 154 -5.02 17.98 6.36
N GLY A 155 -6.17 18.61 6.61
CA GLY A 155 -7.43 18.38 5.88
C GLY A 155 -8.45 17.63 6.70
N ALA A 156 -9.57 17.29 6.05
CA ALA A 156 -10.63 16.50 6.66
C ALA A 156 -10.15 15.08 7.01
N PRO A 157 -10.72 14.42 8.06
CA PRO A 157 -10.28 13.10 8.52
C PRO A 157 -10.33 12.03 7.42
N GLU A 158 -11.21 12.14 6.43
CA GLU A 158 -11.35 11.24 5.29
C GLU A 158 -10.07 11.16 4.45
N PHE A 159 -9.32 12.27 4.33
CA PHE A 159 -8.02 12.26 3.65
C PHE A 159 -6.95 11.47 4.42
N GLY A 160 -7.12 11.35 5.75
CA GLY A 160 -6.27 10.49 6.58
C GLY A 160 -6.45 9.02 6.24
N VAL A 161 -7.70 8.57 6.14
CA VAL A 161 -8.05 7.19 5.75
C VAL A 161 -7.53 6.89 4.34
N LEU A 162 -7.73 7.81 3.39
CA LEU A 162 -7.27 7.62 2.01
C LEU A 162 -5.74 7.55 1.92
N ARG A 163 -5.01 8.39 2.66
CA ARG A 163 -3.53 8.32 2.74
C ARG A 163 -3.05 7.00 3.31
N SER A 164 -3.69 6.48 4.38
CA SER A 164 -3.31 5.18 4.95
C SER A 164 -3.58 4.04 3.97
N GLY A 165 -4.71 4.03 3.29
CA GLY A 165 -5.03 3.05 2.25
C GLY A 165 -4.04 3.07 1.09
N MET A 166 -3.64 4.25 0.61
CA MET A 166 -2.63 4.39 -0.45
C MET A 166 -1.25 3.87 -0.02
N ARG A 167 -0.83 4.10 1.24
CA ARG A 167 0.42 3.55 1.77
C ARG A 167 0.39 2.03 1.86
N GLN A 168 -0.70 1.46 2.35
CA GLN A 168 -0.87 0.00 2.38
C GLN A 168 -0.81 -0.60 0.97
N MET A 169 -1.48 0.02 0.01
CA MET A 169 -1.43 -0.41 -1.39
C MET A 169 -0.02 -0.31 -1.97
N ALA A 170 0.71 0.79 -1.73
CA ALA A 170 2.09 0.96 -2.19
C ALA A 170 3.02 -0.10 -1.59
N SER A 171 2.91 -0.37 -0.29
CA SER A 171 3.68 -1.42 0.41
C SER A 171 3.37 -2.82 -0.13
N ALA A 172 2.08 -3.13 -0.36
CA ALA A 172 1.67 -4.41 -0.94
C ALA A 172 2.18 -4.59 -2.37
N LEU A 173 2.13 -3.54 -3.20
CA LEU A 173 2.68 -3.55 -4.56
C LEU A 173 4.20 -3.76 -4.56
N GLU A 174 4.93 -3.09 -3.67
CA GLU A 174 6.39 -3.25 -3.56
C GLU A 174 6.75 -4.67 -3.13
N THR A 175 6.05 -5.22 -2.14
CA THR A 175 6.24 -6.60 -1.68
C THR A 175 5.94 -7.60 -2.79
N GLY A 176 4.81 -7.43 -3.49
CA GLY A 176 4.43 -8.28 -4.62
C GLY A 176 5.43 -8.20 -5.78
N ARG A 177 5.94 -7.00 -6.08
CA ARG A 177 6.96 -6.82 -7.12
C ARG A 177 8.28 -7.50 -6.77
N LYS A 178 8.75 -7.38 -5.52
CA LYS A 178 9.95 -8.09 -5.04
C LYS A 178 9.77 -9.59 -5.15
N ALA A 179 8.64 -10.12 -4.69
CA ALA A 179 8.32 -11.55 -4.78
C ALA A 179 8.26 -12.03 -6.25
N ALA A 180 7.70 -11.25 -7.16
CA ALA A 180 7.64 -11.59 -8.58
C ALA A 180 9.04 -11.64 -9.23
N ILE A 181 9.91 -10.67 -8.93
CA ILE A 181 11.31 -10.65 -9.43
C ILE A 181 12.09 -11.86 -8.89
N GLU A 182 11.94 -12.18 -7.63
CA GLU A 182 12.57 -13.37 -7.01
C GLU A 182 12.07 -14.66 -7.66
N ALA A 183 10.75 -14.77 -7.90
CA ALA A 183 10.16 -15.93 -8.57
C ALA A 183 10.66 -16.07 -10.01
N GLU A 184 10.76 -14.96 -10.77
CA GLU A 184 11.28 -14.93 -12.14
C GLU A 184 12.76 -15.34 -12.18
N ARG A 185 13.59 -14.76 -11.31
CA ARG A 185 15.01 -15.14 -11.17
C ARG A 185 15.15 -16.64 -10.90
N LEU A 186 14.34 -17.15 -9.99
CA LEU A 186 14.37 -18.54 -9.61
C LEU A 186 13.93 -19.46 -10.76
N ALA A 187 12.91 -19.05 -11.52
CA ALA A 187 12.44 -19.78 -12.69
C ALA A 187 13.51 -19.83 -13.79
N ALA A 188 14.14 -18.71 -14.12
CA ALA A 188 15.24 -18.63 -15.07
C ALA A 188 16.44 -19.49 -14.63
N PHE A 189 16.75 -19.46 -13.34
CA PHE A 189 17.83 -20.24 -12.78
C PHE A 189 17.56 -21.74 -12.85
N ARG A 190 16.31 -22.17 -12.57
CA ARG A 190 15.90 -23.59 -12.71
C ARG A 190 16.06 -24.10 -14.14
N GLU A 191 15.62 -23.32 -15.10
CA GLU A 191 15.74 -23.71 -16.51
C GLU A 191 17.21 -23.84 -16.93
N SER A 192 18.06 -22.89 -16.52
CA SER A 192 19.52 -22.96 -16.76
C SER A 192 20.12 -24.18 -16.08
N ALA A 193 19.76 -24.50 -14.85
CA ALA A 193 20.26 -25.68 -14.13
C ALA A 193 19.85 -26.98 -14.83
N ARG A 194 18.63 -27.07 -15.34
CA ARG A 194 18.14 -28.22 -16.10
C ARG A 194 18.94 -28.42 -17.38
N GLN A 195 19.19 -27.35 -18.11
CA GLN A 195 19.97 -27.38 -19.34
C GLN A 195 21.42 -27.82 -19.07
N VAL A 196 22.09 -27.20 -18.09
CA VAL A 196 23.46 -27.57 -17.67
C VAL A 196 23.55 -29.03 -17.23
N ALA A 197 22.57 -29.52 -16.45
CA ALA A 197 22.54 -30.92 -16.06
C ALA A 197 22.50 -31.87 -17.27
N HIS A 198 21.69 -31.54 -18.26
CA HIS A 198 21.56 -32.33 -19.49
C HIS A 198 22.85 -32.31 -20.32
N GLU A 199 23.44 -31.11 -20.48
CA GLU A 199 24.70 -30.95 -21.22
C GLU A 199 25.91 -31.58 -20.50
N LEU A 200 25.93 -31.58 -19.17
CA LEU A 200 26.99 -32.30 -18.41
C LEU A 200 26.82 -33.81 -18.46
N LYS A 201 25.60 -34.35 -18.39
CA LYS A 201 25.35 -35.77 -18.42
C LYS A 201 25.85 -36.44 -19.71
N ASN A 202 25.74 -35.73 -20.83
CA ASN A 202 26.09 -36.23 -22.15
C ASN A 202 27.59 -36.64 -22.26
N PRO A 203 28.59 -35.79 -21.91
CA PRO A 203 30.00 -36.17 -21.96
C PRO A 203 30.43 -37.04 -20.78
N LEU A 204 29.78 -36.89 -19.60
CA LEU A 204 30.16 -37.69 -18.43
C LEU A 204 29.88 -39.19 -18.55
N THR A 205 28.81 -39.57 -19.25
CA THR A 205 28.46 -40.96 -19.43
C THR A 205 29.57 -41.76 -20.15
N PRO A 206 30.10 -41.33 -21.32
CA PRO A 206 31.21 -42.03 -21.95
C PRO A 206 32.52 -41.96 -21.17
N ILE A 207 32.82 -40.83 -20.49
CA ILE A 207 33.99 -40.69 -19.61
C ILE A 207 33.93 -41.74 -18.49
N ARG A 208 32.81 -41.89 -17.80
CA ARG A 208 32.61 -42.88 -16.76
C ARG A 208 32.88 -44.30 -17.25
N PHE A 209 32.29 -44.67 -18.40
CA PHE A 209 32.53 -46.00 -18.97
C PHE A 209 34.00 -46.23 -19.31
N ALA A 210 34.73 -45.24 -19.82
CA ALA A 210 36.14 -45.33 -20.10
C ALA A 210 36.96 -45.53 -18.83
N VAL A 211 36.67 -44.75 -17.77
CA VAL A 211 37.32 -44.83 -16.47
C VAL A 211 37.00 -46.16 -15.78
N GLU A 212 35.74 -46.62 -15.77
CA GLU A 212 35.35 -47.91 -15.20
C GLU A 212 36.09 -49.07 -15.91
N ARG A 213 36.29 -48.98 -17.23
CA ARG A 213 37.06 -49.96 -17.99
C ARG A 213 38.55 -49.99 -17.57
N LEU A 214 39.15 -48.80 -17.38
CA LEU A 214 40.52 -48.66 -16.90
C LEU A 214 40.67 -49.23 -15.47
N VAL A 215 39.75 -48.94 -14.57
CA VAL A 215 39.75 -49.47 -13.18
C VAL A 215 39.65 -51.00 -13.17
N ARG A 216 38.89 -51.62 -14.10
CA ARG A 216 38.80 -53.10 -14.22
C ARG A 216 40.09 -53.73 -14.70
N SER A 217 40.92 -53.03 -15.47
CA SER A 217 42.21 -53.48 -15.98
C SER A 217 43.38 -53.31 -14.94
N LYS A 218 43.03 -53.10 -13.67
CA LYS A 218 43.96 -52.79 -12.56
C LYS A 218 45.15 -53.68 -12.43
N GLN A 219 45.00 -54.99 -12.72
CA GLN A 219 46.04 -55.98 -12.55
C GLN A 219 47.22 -55.89 -13.56
N GLU A 220 47.05 -55.19 -14.63
CA GLU A 220 48.05 -55.01 -15.71
C GLU A 220 48.65 -53.57 -15.76
N MET A 221 48.42 -52.75 -14.73
CA MET A 221 48.72 -51.32 -14.79
C MET A 221 49.88 -50.94 -13.85
N PRO A 222 50.81 -50.06 -14.30
CA PRO A 222 51.86 -49.53 -13.42
C PRO A 222 51.25 -48.74 -12.24
N PRO A 223 51.86 -48.74 -11.03
CA PRO A 223 51.30 -48.06 -9.85
C PRO A 223 51.04 -46.61 -10.02
N GLU A 224 51.88 -45.84 -10.75
CA GLU A 224 51.72 -44.41 -11.02
C GLU A 224 50.51 -44.13 -11.91
N LEU A 225 50.22 -44.99 -12.87
CA LEU A 225 49.06 -44.88 -13.74
C LEU A 225 47.77 -45.22 -13.00
N PHE A 226 47.85 -46.15 -12.04
CA PHE A 226 46.73 -46.54 -11.20
C PHE A 226 46.23 -45.39 -10.31
N GLU A 227 47.12 -44.64 -9.65
CA GLU A 227 46.78 -43.46 -8.87
C GLU A 227 46.08 -42.42 -9.72
N SER A 228 46.58 -42.18 -10.94
CA SER A 228 45.95 -41.26 -11.90
C SER A 228 44.51 -41.69 -12.29
N VAL A 229 44.30 -43.00 -12.47
CA VAL A 229 42.98 -43.57 -12.81
C VAL A 229 42.02 -43.49 -11.61
N GLU A 230 42.48 -43.67 -10.39
CA GLU A 230 41.65 -43.48 -9.17
C GLU A 230 41.21 -42.02 -9.02
N VAL A 231 42.11 -41.07 -9.29
CA VAL A 231 41.75 -39.63 -9.29
C VAL A 231 40.70 -39.34 -10.37
N LEU A 232 40.87 -39.85 -11.60
CA LEU A 232 39.89 -39.71 -12.66
C LEU A 232 38.53 -40.31 -12.32
N ALA A 233 38.52 -41.48 -11.65
CA ALA A 233 37.31 -42.15 -11.21
C ALA A 233 36.57 -41.32 -10.14
N SER A 234 37.29 -40.77 -9.18
CA SER A 234 36.74 -39.93 -8.12
C SER A 234 36.16 -38.62 -8.68
N GLU A 235 36.88 -37.94 -9.60
CA GLU A 235 36.40 -36.70 -10.23
C GLU A 235 35.21 -36.94 -11.18
N SER A 236 35.21 -38.07 -11.92
CA SER A 236 34.07 -38.44 -12.75
C SER A 236 32.79 -38.65 -11.92
N LYS A 237 32.91 -39.33 -10.78
CA LYS A 237 31.83 -39.57 -9.82
C LYS A 237 31.34 -38.25 -9.21
N ARG A 238 32.26 -37.35 -8.91
CA ARG A 238 31.96 -35.99 -8.40
C ARG A 238 31.17 -35.16 -9.41
N LEU A 239 31.59 -35.12 -10.68
CA LEU A 239 30.90 -34.43 -11.75
C LEU A 239 29.50 -35.02 -12.00
N GLU A 240 29.34 -36.34 -11.90
CA GLU A 240 28.03 -36.99 -12.02
C GLU A 240 27.11 -36.58 -10.87
N SER A 241 27.61 -36.49 -9.65
CA SER A 241 26.87 -36.01 -8.48
C SER A 241 26.44 -34.57 -8.66
N MET A 242 27.32 -33.69 -9.19
CA MET A 242 27.00 -32.33 -9.55
C MET A 242 25.87 -32.25 -10.59
N ALA A 243 26.01 -32.96 -11.71
CA ALA A 243 25.00 -33.00 -12.75
C ALA A 243 23.65 -33.49 -12.22
N ARG A 244 23.64 -34.44 -11.32
CA ARG A 244 22.44 -34.93 -10.63
C ARG A 244 21.81 -33.86 -9.75
N SER A 245 22.60 -33.12 -8.98
CA SER A 245 22.11 -32.01 -8.14
C SER A 245 21.50 -30.87 -8.97
N PHE A 246 22.12 -30.52 -10.09
CA PHE A 246 21.58 -29.57 -11.05
C PHE A 246 20.25 -30.05 -11.65
N ALA A 247 20.17 -31.33 -12.06
CA ALA A 247 18.94 -31.88 -12.59
C ALA A 247 17.78 -31.87 -11.54
N GLN A 248 18.11 -32.17 -10.30
CA GLN A 248 17.15 -32.14 -9.20
C GLN A 248 16.66 -30.74 -8.87
N PHE A 249 17.56 -29.75 -8.90
CA PHE A 249 17.22 -28.36 -8.70
C PHE A 249 16.33 -27.81 -9.81
N GLY A 250 16.60 -28.16 -11.06
CA GLY A 250 15.84 -27.74 -12.24
C GLY A 250 14.45 -28.38 -12.37
N ARG A 251 14.15 -29.44 -11.63
CA ARG A 251 12.84 -30.10 -11.65
C ARG A 251 11.88 -29.43 -10.68
N LEU A 252 10.72 -29.05 -11.18
CA LEU A 252 9.56 -28.80 -10.31
C LEU A 252 9.17 -30.12 -9.65
N PRO A 253 8.63 -30.09 -8.42
CA PRO A 253 8.05 -31.29 -7.83
C PRO A 253 6.88 -31.75 -8.73
N ASP A 254 7.07 -32.86 -9.45
CA ASP A 254 6.08 -33.39 -10.41
C ASP A 254 4.98 -34.25 -9.75
N SER A 255 5.17 -34.59 -8.46
CA SER A 255 4.21 -35.42 -7.73
C SER A 255 3.05 -34.56 -7.19
N PRO A 256 1.78 -34.99 -7.36
CA PRO A 256 0.67 -34.30 -6.70
C PRO A 256 0.86 -34.36 -5.17
N PRO A 257 0.39 -33.34 -4.44
CA PRO A 257 0.38 -33.38 -2.97
C PRO A 257 -0.44 -34.58 -2.48
N SER A 258 0.03 -35.24 -1.43
CA SER A 258 -0.63 -36.36 -0.76
C SER A 258 -0.51 -36.18 0.76
N ASP A 259 -1.30 -36.94 1.50
CA ASP A 259 -1.19 -36.98 2.95
C ASP A 259 0.07 -37.74 3.37
N VAL A 260 0.96 -37.05 4.07
CA VAL A 260 2.30 -37.55 4.45
C VAL A 260 2.39 -37.64 5.97
N ASP A 261 2.76 -38.83 6.44
CA ASP A 261 3.27 -39.01 7.81
C ASP A 261 4.71 -38.50 7.88
N VAL A 262 4.86 -37.33 8.55
CA VAL A 262 6.17 -36.67 8.64
C VAL A 262 7.14 -37.47 9.51
N GLY A 263 6.66 -38.13 10.54
CA GLY A 263 7.47 -38.97 11.40
C GLY A 263 8.09 -40.16 10.64
N ASP A 264 7.28 -40.87 9.87
CA ASP A 264 7.75 -42.00 9.05
C ASP A 264 8.67 -41.53 7.92
N LEU A 265 8.37 -40.38 7.30
CA LEU A 265 9.24 -39.78 6.28
C LEU A 265 10.65 -39.49 6.84
N VAL A 266 10.73 -38.83 8.02
CA VAL A 266 12.01 -38.49 8.64
C VAL A 266 12.76 -39.75 9.06
N ARG A 267 12.10 -40.78 9.61
CA ARG A 267 12.71 -42.09 9.93
C ARG A 267 13.27 -42.78 8.68
N ALA A 268 12.53 -42.73 7.57
CA ALA A 268 12.98 -43.31 6.31
C ALA A 268 14.19 -42.59 5.73
N ALA A 269 14.16 -41.23 5.72
CA ALA A 269 15.27 -40.41 5.27
C ALA A 269 16.53 -40.61 6.11
N ALA A 270 16.38 -40.71 7.43
CA ALA A 270 17.51 -40.97 8.34
C ALA A 270 18.17 -42.32 8.07
N ARG A 271 17.42 -43.39 7.89
CA ARG A 271 17.96 -44.70 7.52
C ARG A 271 18.74 -44.70 6.21
N ALA A 272 18.39 -43.82 5.28
CA ALA A 272 19.08 -43.73 4.00
C ALA A 272 20.30 -42.80 4.01
N ALA A 273 20.34 -41.80 4.88
CA ALA A 273 21.36 -40.75 4.86
C ALA A 273 22.44 -40.89 5.96
N VAL A 274 22.07 -41.39 7.15
CA VAL A 274 22.99 -41.44 8.29
C VAL A 274 23.75 -42.73 8.30
N LEU A 275 25.08 -42.62 8.43
CA LEU A 275 25.98 -43.80 8.50
C LEU A 275 25.81 -44.52 9.86
N PRO A 276 25.91 -45.88 9.89
CA PRO A 276 25.75 -46.65 11.13
C PRO A 276 26.77 -46.31 12.23
N GLU A 277 27.91 -45.76 11.86
CA GLU A 277 29.00 -45.41 12.78
C GLU A 277 28.78 -44.07 13.50
N LEU A 278 27.86 -43.24 13.00
CA LEU A 278 27.55 -41.92 13.60
C LEU A 278 26.40 -42.06 14.62
N PRO A 279 26.60 -41.62 15.87
CA PRO A 279 25.53 -41.55 16.85
C PRO A 279 24.35 -40.73 16.33
N PHE A 280 23.19 -41.35 16.21
CA PHE A 280 21.97 -40.72 15.73
C PHE A 280 20.79 -40.97 16.68
N THR A 281 20.09 -39.90 17.04
CA THR A 281 18.84 -39.96 17.81
C THR A 281 17.70 -39.37 17.04
N ILE A 282 16.51 -39.96 17.15
CA ILE A 282 15.29 -39.43 16.55
C ILE A 282 14.16 -39.41 17.57
N GLU A 283 13.54 -38.25 17.75
CA GLU A 283 12.38 -38.04 18.59
C GLU A 283 11.22 -37.55 17.72
N VAL A 284 10.15 -38.28 17.71
CA VAL A 284 8.91 -37.91 16.99
C VAL A 284 7.79 -37.88 17.99
N GLU A 285 7.11 -36.74 18.10
CA GLU A 285 5.95 -36.57 18.95
C GLU A 285 4.81 -37.49 18.48
N ASP A 286 4.10 -38.10 19.41
CA ASP A 286 2.97 -38.97 19.10
C ASP A 286 1.73 -38.15 18.67
N GLY A 287 0.97 -38.69 17.73
CA GLY A 287 -0.30 -38.08 17.29
C GLY A 287 -0.13 -36.86 16.39
N LEU A 288 0.99 -36.73 15.69
CA LEU A 288 1.17 -35.70 14.67
C LEU A 288 0.09 -35.80 13.59
N PRO A 289 -0.48 -34.67 13.14
CA PRO A 289 -1.42 -34.66 12.03
C PRO A 289 -0.70 -35.01 10.72
N MET A 290 -1.44 -35.62 9.76
CA MET A 290 -0.94 -35.81 8.40
C MET A 290 -0.73 -34.45 7.72
N LEU A 291 0.39 -34.32 7.03
CA LEU A 291 0.73 -33.11 6.28
C LEU A 291 0.36 -33.29 4.81
N HIS A 292 -0.49 -32.42 4.27
CA HIS A 292 -0.77 -32.44 2.83
C HIS A 292 0.38 -31.80 2.05
N ALA A 293 1.30 -32.62 1.55
CA ALA A 293 2.56 -32.18 0.95
C ALA A 293 3.02 -33.10 -0.18
N GLN A 294 4.03 -32.66 -0.92
CA GLN A 294 4.66 -33.47 -1.95
C GLN A 294 5.70 -34.39 -1.29
N HIS A 295 5.32 -35.64 -1.06
CA HIS A 295 6.12 -36.64 -0.36
C HIS A 295 7.58 -36.72 -0.84
N ASP A 296 7.80 -36.88 -2.15
CA ASP A 296 9.14 -37.06 -2.72
C ASP A 296 10.02 -35.82 -2.59
N ALA A 297 9.41 -34.63 -2.73
CA ALA A 297 10.13 -33.38 -2.57
C ALA A 297 10.53 -33.17 -1.10
N LEU A 298 9.61 -33.43 -0.17
CA LEU A 298 9.88 -33.29 1.28
C LEU A 298 10.91 -34.35 1.76
N SER A 299 10.79 -35.58 1.29
CA SER A 299 11.79 -36.63 1.58
C SER A 299 13.20 -36.24 1.14
N ARG A 300 13.34 -35.69 -0.07
CA ARG A 300 14.63 -35.16 -0.56
C ARG A 300 15.14 -33.99 0.27
N ALA A 301 14.26 -33.07 0.67
CA ALA A 301 14.63 -31.93 1.51
C ALA A 301 15.19 -32.40 2.86
N VAL A 302 14.50 -33.29 3.54
CA VAL A 302 14.97 -33.88 4.81
C VAL A 302 16.30 -34.63 4.61
N THR A 303 16.42 -35.45 3.56
CA THR A 303 17.66 -36.14 3.22
C THR A 303 18.82 -35.18 3.00
N ASN A 304 18.62 -34.06 2.30
CA ASN A 304 19.66 -33.04 2.10
C ASN A 304 20.12 -32.41 3.42
N VAL A 305 19.21 -32.15 4.35
CA VAL A 305 19.58 -31.64 5.67
C VAL A 305 20.38 -32.67 6.45
N LEU A 306 19.96 -33.92 6.45
CA LEU A 306 20.68 -35.03 7.14
C LEU A 306 22.07 -35.26 6.54
N LEU A 307 22.19 -35.26 5.22
CA LEU A 307 23.50 -35.40 4.55
C LEU A 307 24.43 -34.23 4.91
N ASN A 308 23.93 -33.00 4.95
CA ASN A 308 24.72 -31.85 5.39
C ASN A 308 25.21 -32.03 6.84
N ALA A 309 24.38 -32.55 7.73
CA ALA A 309 24.71 -32.82 9.12
C ALA A 309 25.78 -33.93 9.23
N VAL A 310 25.66 -35.02 8.47
CA VAL A 310 26.66 -36.10 8.41
C VAL A 310 28.01 -35.56 7.95
N GLU A 311 28.02 -34.79 6.88
CA GLU A 311 29.23 -34.18 6.34
C GLU A 311 29.89 -33.19 7.32
N ALA A 312 29.06 -32.37 8.03
CA ALA A 312 29.57 -31.42 9.01
C ALA A 312 30.23 -32.07 10.21
N CYS A 313 29.83 -33.28 10.56
CA CYS A 313 30.44 -34.08 11.66
C CYS A 313 31.81 -34.68 11.30
N GLU A 314 32.21 -34.74 10.01
CA GLU A 314 33.51 -35.29 9.56
C GLU A 314 33.85 -36.67 10.18
N GLY A 315 32.87 -37.54 10.37
CA GLY A 315 32.98 -38.84 11.04
C GLY A 315 33.14 -38.79 12.56
N ARG A 316 33.04 -37.61 13.17
CA ARG A 316 33.11 -37.39 14.62
C ARG A 316 31.98 -36.47 15.04
N GLY A 317 31.16 -36.86 16.00
CA GLY A 317 30.06 -36.06 16.49
C GLY A 317 28.76 -36.86 16.61
N ALA A 318 27.65 -36.17 16.79
CA ALA A 318 26.34 -36.78 16.91
C ALA A 318 25.32 -35.97 16.13
N ILE A 319 24.27 -36.62 15.63
CA ILE A 319 23.16 -36.02 14.93
C ILE A 319 21.87 -36.33 15.67
N SER A 320 20.99 -35.39 15.82
CA SER A 320 19.64 -35.59 16.34
C SER A 320 18.60 -35.02 15.40
N ALA A 321 17.49 -35.73 15.25
CA ALA A 321 16.32 -35.26 14.54
C ALA A 321 15.12 -35.21 15.51
N ARG A 322 14.37 -34.12 15.49
CA ARG A 322 13.17 -33.94 16.32
C ARG A 322 12.01 -33.45 15.47
N VAL A 323 10.86 -34.08 15.67
CA VAL A 323 9.62 -33.71 14.97
C VAL A 323 8.52 -33.50 15.99
N TRP A 324 7.91 -32.31 15.95
CA TRP A 324 6.83 -31.95 16.88
C TRP A 324 5.81 -31.01 16.25
N LEU A 325 4.65 -30.87 16.90
CA LEU A 325 3.61 -29.91 16.53
C LEU A 325 3.74 -28.64 17.37
N ALA A 326 4.10 -27.53 16.73
CA ALA A 326 4.14 -26.20 17.34
C ALA A 326 2.73 -25.56 17.29
N GLN A 327 1.93 -25.83 18.33
CA GLN A 327 0.54 -25.33 18.44
C GLN A 327 0.47 -23.82 18.73
N GLU A 328 1.51 -23.24 19.32
CA GLU A 328 1.64 -21.82 19.61
C GLU A 328 1.82 -20.95 18.37
N MET A 329 2.16 -21.55 17.22
CA MET A 329 2.25 -20.87 15.94
C MET A 329 0.87 -20.63 15.32
N SER A 330 0.71 -19.55 14.59
CA SER A 330 -0.53 -19.24 13.88
C SER A 330 -0.25 -19.04 12.38
N PRO A 331 -0.60 -20.02 11.50
CA PRO A 331 -1.23 -21.30 11.80
C PRO A 331 -0.30 -22.27 12.54
N ALA A 332 -0.85 -23.29 13.23
CA ALA A 332 -0.08 -24.38 13.83
C ALA A 332 0.79 -25.06 12.76
N ALA A 333 1.98 -25.51 13.14
CA ALA A 333 2.96 -26.04 12.19
C ALA A 333 3.66 -27.30 12.72
N ILE A 334 3.96 -28.24 11.84
CA ILE A 334 4.89 -29.32 12.14
C ILE A 334 6.30 -28.78 11.94
N VAL A 335 7.15 -28.97 12.94
CA VAL A 335 8.56 -28.58 12.92
C VAL A 335 9.41 -29.84 12.82
N ILE A 336 10.29 -29.88 11.83
CA ILE A 336 11.35 -30.89 11.69
C ILE A 336 12.67 -30.18 11.99
N ALA A 337 13.30 -30.47 13.10
CA ALA A 337 14.62 -29.96 13.47
C ALA A 337 15.66 -31.06 13.32
N VAL A 338 16.75 -30.77 12.62
CA VAL A 338 17.94 -31.63 12.54
C VAL A 338 19.10 -30.84 13.11
N ARG A 339 19.74 -31.39 14.12
CA ARG A 339 20.88 -30.80 14.80
C ARG A 339 22.10 -31.71 14.68
N ASP A 340 23.23 -31.11 14.36
CA ASP A 340 24.54 -31.77 14.39
C ASP A 340 25.48 -31.11 15.42
N THR A 341 26.52 -31.79 15.80
CA THR A 341 27.60 -31.28 16.64
C THR A 341 28.89 -31.10 15.83
N GLY A 342 28.76 -30.77 14.54
CA GLY A 342 29.89 -30.63 13.62
C GLY A 342 30.57 -29.26 13.71
N ILE A 343 31.23 -28.88 12.60
CA ILE A 343 32.06 -27.66 12.52
C ILE A 343 31.28 -26.35 12.72
N GLY A 344 29.96 -26.38 12.54
CA GLY A 344 29.12 -25.19 12.62
C GLY A 344 29.30 -24.22 11.44
N ILE A 345 28.56 -23.10 11.49
CA ILE A 345 28.51 -22.09 10.44
C ILE A 345 28.77 -20.72 11.09
N ALA A 346 29.60 -19.90 10.46
CA ALA A 346 29.88 -18.54 10.93
C ALA A 346 28.64 -17.65 10.81
N PRO A 347 28.36 -16.73 11.78
CA PRO A 347 27.16 -15.88 11.80
C PRO A 347 26.96 -15.08 10.52
N GLU A 348 28.02 -14.58 9.91
CA GLU A 348 28.00 -13.76 8.70
C GLU A 348 27.44 -14.55 7.49
N ARG A 349 27.49 -15.86 7.56
CA ARG A 349 27.08 -16.77 6.47
C ARG A 349 25.69 -17.35 6.66
N LEU A 350 25.12 -17.34 7.85
CA LEU A 350 23.80 -17.92 8.14
C LEU A 350 22.70 -17.40 7.21
N ALA A 351 22.76 -16.14 6.82
CA ALA A 351 21.79 -15.57 5.89
C ALA A 351 21.93 -16.11 4.46
N SER A 352 23.16 -16.41 4.03
CA SER A 352 23.48 -16.81 2.65
C SER A 352 23.49 -18.33 2.40
N ILE A 353 23.43 -19.18 3.43
CA ILE A 353 23.45 -20.66 3.25
C ILE A 353 22.27 -21.18 2.43
N TRP A 354 21.21 -20.39 2.33
CA TRP A 354 20.00 -20.71 1.56
C TRP A 354 20.08 -20.29 0.10
N GLU A 355 21.14 -19.59 -0.29
CA GLU A 355 21.35 -19.15 -1.66
C GLU A 355 22.03 -20.25 -2.48
N PRO A 356 21.64 -20.42 -3.74
CA PRO A 356 22.31 -21.38 -4.62
C PRO A 356 23.82 -21.11 -4.73
N TYR A 357 24.60 -22.19 -4.84
CA TYR A 357 26.09 -22.18 -4.95
C TYR A 357 26.84 -21.67 -3.72
N THR A 358 26.19 -21.47 -2.62
CA THR A 358 26.86 -21.12 -1.37
C THR A 358 27.39 -22.37 -0.71
N THR A 359 28.70 -22.61 -0.79
CA THR A 359 29.39 -23.76 -0.15
C THR A 359 30.86 -23.44 0.07
N ASP A 360 31.41 -23.90 1.22
CA ASP A 360 32.85 -23.92 1.50
C ASP A 360 33.45 -25.34 1.30
N LYS A 361 32.58 -26.28 1.00
CA LYS A 361 33.01 -27.70 0.88
C LYS A 361 33.69 -27.91 -0.46
N THR A 362 34.90 -28.48 -0.43
CA THR A 362 35.58 -28.94 -1.64
C THR A 362 34.73 -30.03 -2.31
N GLY A 363 34.10 -29.70 -3.43
CA GLY A 363 33.22 -30.62 -4.14
C GLY A 363 31.72 -30.49 -3.84
N GLY A 364 31.33 -29.65 -2.92
CA GLY A 364 29.92 -29.35 -2.68
C GLY A 364 29.32 -28.56 -3.82
N THR A 365 28.06 -28.82 -4.17
CA THR A 365 27.33 -28.07 -5.22
C THR A 365 26.73 -26.75 -4.71
N GLY A 366 26.59 -26.60 -3.39
CA GLY A 366 25.89 -25.46 -2.78
C GLY A 366 24.38 -25.40 -3.12
N LEU A 367 23.81 -26.49 -3.65
CA LEU A 367 22.38 -26.52 -4.05
C LEU A 367 21.48 -27.19 -3.00
N GLY A 368 22.06 -28.00 -2.08
CA GLY A 368 21.28 -28.79 -1.14
C GLY A 368 20.32 -27.98 -0.28
N LEU A 369 20.82 -26.96 0.41
CA LEU A 369 19.98 -26.09 1.28
C LEU A 369 19.05 -25.16 0.47
N ALA A 370 19.44 -24.76 -0.73
CA ALA A 370 18.56 -24.03 -1.63
C ALA A 370 17.34 -24.88 -2.05
N ILE A 371 17.54 -26.18 -2.33
CA ILE A 371 16.44 -27.14 -2.58
C ILE A 371 15.55 -27.28 -1.36
N VAL A 372 16.13 -27.38 -0.16
CA VAL A 372 15.38 -27.44 1.10
C VAL A 372 14.47 -26.24 1.26
N LYS A 373 15.03 -25.04 1.15
CA LYS A 373 14.26 -23.77 1.24
C LYS A 373 13.12 -23.74 0.23
N GLN A 374 13.38 -24.09 -1.03
CA GLN A 374 12.35 -24.11 -2.08
C GLN A 374 11.21 -25.10 -1.77
N THR A 375 11.58 -26.32 -1.35
CA THR A 375 10.58 -27.35 -1.05
C THR A 375 9.69 -26.91 0.10
N VAL A 376 10.26 -26.35 1.15
CA VAL A 376 9.52 -25.88 2.32
C VAL A 376 8.62 -24.69 1.95
N LEU A 377 9.12 -23.71 1.18
CA LEU A 377 8.33 -22.58 0.70
C LEU A 377 7.19 -23.02 -0.23
N ALA A 378 7.41 -24.00 -1.11
CA ALA A 378 6.38 -24.55 -1.99
C ALA A 378 5.23 -25.21 -1.22
N ASN A 379 5.49 -25.69 0.00
CA ASN A 379 4.49 -26.22 0.93
C ASN A 379 3.97 -25.17 1.94
N GLY A 380 4.17 -23.87 1.66
CA GLY A 380 3.70 -22.78 2.50
C GLY A 380 4.45 -22.58 3.82
N GLY A 381 5.58 -23.27 3.99
CA GLY A 381 6.41 -23.24 5.19
C GLY A 381 7.54 -22.23 5.16
N ARG A 382 8.41 -22.29 6.16
CA ARG A 382 9.65 -21.51 6.25
C ARG A 382 10.79 -22.34 6.82
N VAL A 383 12.02 -21.92 6.56
CA VAL A 383 13.24 -22.55 7.08
C VAL A 383 13.95 -21.61 8.04
N GLU A 384 14.57 -22.19 9.06
CA GLU A 384 15.38 -21.46 10.04
C GLU A 384 16.69 -22.24 10.24
N ALA A 385 17.78 -21.53 10.58
CA ALA A 385 19.06 -22.12 10.94
C ALA A 385 19.62 -21.40 12.16
N ASP A 386 20.12 -22.17 13.10
CA ASP A 386 20.83 -21.69 14.28
C ASP A 386 22.16 -22.44 14.38
N SER A 387 23.28 -21.71 14.41
CA SER A 387 24.61 -22.32 14.38
C SER A 387 25.65 -21.38 14.98
N ALA A 388 26.66 -21.98 15.59
CA ALA A 388 27.87 -21.31 16.01
C ALA A 388 29.10 -22.15 15.63
N LEU A 389 30.16 -21.47 15.19
CA LEU A 389 31.38 -22.13 14.74
C LEU A 389 31.97 -23.02 15.85
N GLY A 390 32.19 -24.31 15.55
CA GLY A 390 32.68 -25.31 16.51
C GLY A 390 31.61 -25.90 17.43
N TYR A 391 30.36 -25.49 17.34
CA TYR A 391 29.24 -25.97 18.19
C TYR A 391 28.13 -26.68 17.40
N GLY A 392 28.32 -26.87 16.09
CA GLY A 392 27.36 -27.52 15.22
C GLY A 392 26.29 -26.58 14.66
N CYS A 393 25.27 -27.18 14.05
CA CYS A 393 24.18 -26.44 13.40
C CYS A 393 22.84 -27.12 13.70
N GLU A 394 21.77 -26.32 13.85
CA GLU A 394 20.40 -26.80 13.90
C GLU A 394 19.62 -26.18 12.75
N ILE A 395 19.07 -27.00 11.87
CA ILE A 395 18.21 -26.60 10.76
C ILE A 395 16.77 -26.99 11.07
N ARG A 396 15.85 -26.05 11.00
CA ARG A 396 14.41 -26.25 11.23
C ARG A 396 13.63 -26.05 9.95
N LEU A 397 12.80 -27.03 9.61
CA LEU A 397 11.79 -26.95 8.55
C LEU A 397 10.44 -26.80 9.23
N ILE A 398 9.76 -25.67 8.99
CA ILE A 398 8.51 -25.31 9.65
C ILE A 398 7.42 -25.35 8.60
N LEU A 399 6.50 -26.31 8.70
CA LEU A 399 5.47 -26.61 7.72
C LEU A 399 4.09 -26.40 8.32
N PRO A 400 3.29 -25.45 7.81
CA PRO A 400 1.97 -25.17 8.37
C PRO A 400 1.04 -26.37 8.17
N VAL A 401 0.29 -26.68 9.21
CA VAL A 401 -0.78 -27.69 9.13
C VAL A 401 -2.06 -26.96 8.71
N PRO A 402 -2.72 -27.36 7.61
CA PRO A 402 -4.02 -26.79 7.27
C PRO A 402 -5.00 -27.08 8.42
N VAL A 403 -5.62 -26.03 8.92
CA VAL A 403 -6.72 -26.15 9.87
C VAL A 403 -7.88 -26.79 9.11
N HIS A 404 -8.03 -28.12 9.21
CA HIS A 404 -9.27 -28.75 8.79
C HIS A 404 -10.38 -28.25 9.73
N PRO A 405 -11.44 -27.63 9.24
CA PRO A 405 -12.62 -27.43 10.06
C PRO A 405 -13.06 -28.85 10.52
N GLN A 406 -13.03 -29.06 11.84
CA GLN A 406 -13.57 -30.29 12.43
C GLN A 406 -14.93 -30.53 11.80
N ARG A 407 -15.07 -31.63 11.07
CA ARG A 407 -16.40 -32.15 10.76
C ARG A 407 -17.02 -32.48 12.10
N GLU A 408 -17.90 -31.59 12.55
CA GLU A 408 -18.86 -31.93 13.62
C GLU A 408 -19.57 -33.21 13.17
N ALA A 409 -19.44 -34.23 14.01
CA ALA A 409 -20.10 -35.50 13.86
C ALA A 409 -21.57 -35.42 14.34
#